data_749ecf8bd43c794acee3932656f4132c
#
_entry.id   749ecf8bd43c794acee3932656f4132c
#
_cell.length_a   1.000
_cell.length_b   1.000
_cell.length_c   1.000
_cell.angle_alpha   90.00
_cell.angle_beta   90.00
_cell.angle_gamma   90.00
#
_symmetry.space_group_name_H-M   'P 1'
#
loop_
_entity.id
_entity.type
_entity.pdbx_description
1 polymer ?
#
loop_
_entity_poly.entity_id
_entity_poly.type
_entity_poly.pdbx_seq_one_letter_code
_entity_poly.pdbx_strand_id
1 'polypeptide(L)'
;KDPRDRDFLGEYEDCIEMVMYIKQSFDVPIYYNLDANHEARWGRYMAGKAPELLGLKLFSIEDLLRLDEFGIKYIKDIHHIKIGKLPVIHGDTVFRFGSGVFPAKRLFDKVKTSCIASHVHRSSEYTDKSPITDEMSTCWTTGHLMHPNVDYAKHTDQYNQGFAVIYKDASGDYEVHNKRIYKGKVR
;
A
#
# COMPACT_ATOMS: atom_id res chain seq x y z
N LYS A 1 12.75 -20.38 2.73
CA LYS A 1 12.87 -20.54 4.20
C LYS A 1 12.12 -21.79 4.60
N ASP A 2 12.71 -22.66 5.42
CA ASP A 2 12.06 -23.87 5.95
C ASP A 2 10.80 -23.46 6.72
N PRO A 3 9.64 -24.10 6.50
CA PRO A 3 8.44 -23.77 7.28
C PRO A 3 8.59 -23.90 8.79
N ARG A 4 9.57 -24.70 9.24
CA ARG A 4 9.91 -24.89 10.66
C ARG A 4 10.67 -23.71 11.27
N ASP A 5 11.29 -22.88 10.42
CA ASP A 5 12.02 -21.66 10.82
C ASP A 5 11.11 -20.43 10.88
N ARG A 6 9.81 -20.62 10.74
CA ARG A 6 8.84 -19.51 10.82
C ARG A 6 8.44 -19.29 12.26
N ASP A 7 8.79 -18.13 12.76
CA ASP A 7 8.30 -17.61 14.03
C ASP A 7 7.09 -16.69 13.77
N PHE A 8 5.93 -17.32 13.62
CA PHE A 8 4.69 -16.56 13.36
C PHE A 8 4.34 -15.63 14.53
N LEU A 9 4.61 -16.04 15.77
CA LEU A 9 4.32 -15.23 16.93
C LEU A 9 5.23 -13.98 16.97
N GLY A 10 6.53 -14.17 16.78
CA GLY A 10 7.46 -13.04 16.71
C GLY A 10 7.16 -12.09 15.54
N GLU A 11 6.85 -12.63 14.34
CA GLU A 11 6.42 -11.79 13.20
C GLU A 11 5.14 -11.00 13.52
N TYR A 12 4.21 -11.58 14.27
CA TYR A 12 2.99 -10.91 14.71
C TYR A 12 3.29 -9.81 15.75
N GLU A 13 4.14 -10.09 16.73
CA GLU A 13 4.55 -9.11 17.74
C GLU A 13 5.28 -7.92 17.11
N ASP A 14 6.19 -8.16 16.17
CA ASP A 14 6.87 -7.11 15.39
C ASP A 14 5.87 -6.23 14.61
N CYS A 15 4.81 -6.82 14.04
CA CYS A 15 3.76 -6.06 13.37
C CYS A 15 3.01 -5.14 14.33
N ILE A 16 2.66 -5.65 15.52
CA ILE A 16 1.99 -4.85 16.56
C ILE A 16 2.89 -3.70 17.04
N GLU A 17 4.16 -3.98 17.32
CA GLU A 17 5.12 -2.95 17.70
C GLU A 17 5.25 -1.85 16.64
N MET A 18 5.30 -2.22 15.36
CA MET A 18 5.36 -1.25 14.27
C MET A 18 4.08 -0.39 14.19
N VAL A 19 2.91 -1.00 14.35
CA VAL A 19 1.62 -0.26 14.37
C VAL A 19 1.59 0.73 15.55
N MET A 20 2.02 0.28 16.73
CA MET A 20 2.14 1.14 17.92
C MET A 20 3.12 2.29 17.69
N TYR A 21 4.29 2.00 17.15
CA TYR A 21 5.31 3.01 16.85
C TYR A 21 4.79 4.10 15.91
N ILE A 22 4.10 3.70 14.84
CA ILE A 22 3.48 4.65 13.90
C ILE A 22 2.44 5.50 14.63
N LYS A 23 1.56 4.88 15.43
CA LYS A 23 0.51 5.59 16.16
C LYS A 23 1.07 6.59 17.17
N GLN A 24 2.12 6.21 17.88
CA GLN A 24 2.79 7.08 18.87
C GLN A 24 3.59 8.21 18.20
N SER A 25 4.12 7.96 17.01
CA SER A 25 4.92 8.95 16.27
C SER A 25 4.08 10.03 15.60
N PHE A 26 2.81 9.76 15.32
CA PHE A 26 1.94 10.66 14.57
C PHE A 26 0.60 10.88 15.31
N ASP A 27 0.37 12.10 15.77
CA ASP A 27 -0.92 12.51 16.36
C ASP A 27 -1.91 12.95 15.27
N VAL A 28 -2.23 12.00 14.38
CA VAL A 28 -3.13 12.21 13.25
C VAL A 28 -4.04 10.99 13.05
N PRO A 29 -5.19 11.13 12.38
CA PRO A 29 -5.99 9.98 11.97
C PRO A 29 -5.17 9.05 11.07
N ILE A 30 -5.13 7.76 11.42
CA ILE A 30 -4.45 6.73 10.63
C ILE A 30 -5.49 5.84 9.99
N TYR A 31 -5.30 5.57 8.70
CA TYR A 31 -6.14 4.69 7.91
C TYR A 31 -5.32 3.53 7.39
N TYR A 32 -5.78 2.32 7.65
CA TYR A 32 -5.19 1.11 7.10
C TYR A 32 -6.03 0.67 5.89
N ASN A 33 -5.45 0.76 4.71
CA ASN A 33 -6.14 0.42 3.46
C ASN A 33 -5.88 -1.04 3.09
N LEU A 34 -6.96 -1.75 2.82
CA LEU A 34 -6.94 -3.17 2.88
C LEU A 34 -7.53 -3.96 1.80
N ASP A 35 -7.85 -3.38 0.77
CA ASP A 35 -8.12 -4.15 -0.45
C ASP A 35 -6.79 -4.65 -1.07
N ALA A 36 -5.87 -5.02 -0.16
CA ALA A 36 -4.54 -5.45 -0.52
C ALA A 36 -4.47 -6.97 -0.62
N ASN A 37 -3.70 -7.45 -1.59
CA ASN A 37 -3.55 -8.87 -1.86
C ASN A 37 -2.90 -9.65 -0.69
N HIS A 38 -2.19 -8.98 0.22
CA HIS A 38 -1.55 -9.61 1.38
C HIS A 38 -2.59 -10.02 2.43
N GLU A 39 -3.48 -9.11 2.82
CA GLU A 39 -4.54 -9.36 3.78
C GLU A 39 -5.54 -10.39 3.26
N ALA A 40 -5.85 -10.33 1.97
CA ALA A 40 -6.68 -11.32 1.32
C ALA A 40 -6.09 -12.76 1.36
N ARG A 41 -4.77 -12.90 1.53
CA ARG A 41 -4.13 -14.23 1.71
C ARG A 41 -4.53 -14.86 3.02
N TRP A 42 -4.65 -14.07 4.10
CA TRP A 42 -5.10 -14.58 5.39
C TRP A 42 -6.51 -15.17 5.29
N GLY A 43 -7.46 -14.42 4.73
CA GLY A 43 -8.82 -14.90 4.53
C GLY A 43 -8.87 -16.17 3.65
N ARG A 44 -8.09 -16.23 2.57
CA ARG A 44 -7.97 -17.44 1.73
C ARG A 44 -7.35 -18.62 2.47
N TYR A 45 -6.35 -18.39 3.30
CA TYR A 45 -5.74 -19.43 4.13
C TYR A 45 -6.76 -20.01 5.12
N MET A 46 -7.48 -19.14 5.81
CA MET A 46 -8.53 -19.55 6.74
C MET A 46 -9.64 -20.33 6.03
N ALA A 47 -10.12 -19.85 4.88
CA ALA A 47 -11.11 -20.54 4.08
C ALA A 47 -10.69 -21.96 3.65
N GLY A 48 -9.40 -22.15 3.35
CA GLY A 48 -8.87 -23.43 2.90
C GLY A 48 -8.40 -24.37 3.99
N LYS A 49 -8.10 -23.87 5.19
CA LYS A 49 -7.45 -24.68 6.26
C LYS A 49 -8.25 -24.74 7.56
N ALA A 50 -9.11 -23.76 7.81
CA ALA A 50 -9.91 -23.66 9.02
C ALA A 50 -11.22 -22.90 8.75
N PRO A 51 -12.07 -23.40 7.82
CA PRO A 51 -13.29 -22.70 7.42
C PRO A 51 -14.27 -22.47 8.56
N GLU A 52 -14.23 -23.31 9.58
CA GLU A 52 -15.03 -23.20 10.79
C GLU A 52 -14.69 -21.96 11.64
N LEU A 53 -13.52 -21.35 11.44
CA LEU A 53 -13.09 -20.13 12.13
C LEU A 53 -13.40 -18.86 11.33
N LEU A 54 -13.89 -19.00 10.10
CA LEU A 54 -14.28 -17.85 9.29
C LEU A 54 -15.43 -17.08 9.95
N GLY A 55 -15.27 -15.75 9.97
CA GLY A 55 -16.26 -14.85 10.56
C GLY A 55 -16.13 -14.66 12.07
N LEU A 56 -15.26 -15.41 12.75
CA LEU A 56 -14.92 -15.11 14.13
C LEU A 56 -14.06 -13.84 14.18
N LYS A 57 -14.51 -12.84 14.92
CA LYS A 57 -13.85 -11.54 15.02
C LYS A 57 -12.37 -11.67 15.43
N LEU A 58 -12.07 -12.58 16.36
CA LEU A 58 -10.73 -12.86 16.86
C LEU A 58 -9.69 -13.15 15.74
N PHE A 59 -10.15 -13.66 14.60
CA PHE A 59 -9.28 -13.97 13.45
C PHE A 59 -9.39 -12.96 12.31
N SER A 60 -10.09 -11.86 12.55
CA SER A 60 -10.08 -10.74 11.59
C SER A 60 -8.74 -10.01 11.61
N ILE A 61 -8.35 -9.39 10.49
CA ILE A 61 -7.13 -8.58 10.44
C ILE A 61 -7.20 -7.42 11.42
N GLU A 62 -8.38 -6.83 11.59
CA GLU A 62 -8.58 -5.74 12.54
C GLU A 62 -8.25 -6.13 13.97
N ASP A 63 -8.75 -7.28 14.41
CA ASP A 63 -8.48 -7.78 15.76
C ASP A 63 -7.03 -8.25 15.89
N LEU A 64 -6.52 -8.99 14.90
CA LEU A 64 -5.14 -9.44 14.88
C LEU A 64 -4.14 -8.28 14.96
N LEU A 65 -4.37 -7.19 14.25
CA LEU A 65 -3.52 -6.00 14.29
C LEU A 65 -3.95 -5.00 15.37
N ARG A 66 -4.96 -5.31 16.16
CA ARG A 66 -5.47 -4.48 17.25
C ARG A 66 -5.83 -3.04 16.80
N LEU A 67 -6.33 -2.91 15.56
CA LEU A 67 -6.50 -1.60 14.92
C LEU A 67 -7.49 -0.71 15.71
N ASP A 68 -8.57 -1.28 16.22
CA ASP A 68 -9.56 -0.55 17.03
C ASP A 68 -8.94 -0.01 18.33
N GLU A 69 -8.08 -0.79 19.00
CA GLU A 69 -7.39 -0.36 20.22
C GLU A 69 -6.46 0.84 19.97
N PHE A 70 -5.82 0.88 18.81
CA PHE A 70 -4.94 1.98 18.41
C PHE A 70 -5.67 3.14 17.73
N GLY A 71 -7.00 3.05 17.57
CA GLY A 71 -7.82 4.04 16.90
C GLY A 71 -7.45 4.19 15.41
N ILE A 72 -7.00 3.10 14.79
CA ILE A 72 -6.65 3.05 13.36
C ILE A 72 -7.89 2.58 12.60
N LYS A 73 -8.33 3.35 11.64
CA LYS A 73 -9.50 3.03 10.83
C LYS A 73 -9.15 2.06 9.71
N TYR A 74 -9.74 0.89 9.77
CA TYR A 74 -9.66 -0.12 8.72
C TYR A 74 -10.60 0.21 7.55
N ILE A 75 -10.09 0.26 6.33
CA ILE A 75 -10.88 0.53 5.13
C ILE A 75 -11.01 -0.77 4.34
N LYS A 76 -12.23 -1.33 4.35
CA LYS A 76 -12.58 -2.56 3.62
C LYS A 76 -13.46 -2.26 2.43
N ASP A 77 -13.46 -3.20 1.49
CA ASP A 77 -14.43 -3.27 0.38
C ASP A 77 -14.51 -1.98 -0.48
N ILE A 78 -13.47 -1.16 -0.40
CA ILE A 78 -13.36 0.07 -1.17
C ILE A 78 -12.13 -0.02 -2.07
N HIS A 79 -12.34 -0.06 -3.37
CA HIS A 79 -11.27 -0.17 -4.36
C HIS A 79 -10.33 1.05 -4.38
N HIS A 80 -10.79 2.20 -3.89
CA HIS A 80 -9.97 3.39 -3.78
C HIS A 80 -10.47 4.31 -2.66
N ILE A 81 -9.55 5.02 -2.04
CA ILE A 81 -9.83 6.17 -1.19
C ILE A 81 -9.45 7.44 -1.93
N LYS A 82 -9.84 8.60 -1.38
CA LYS A 82 -9.45 9.89 -1.95
C LYS A 82 -8.75 10.77 -0.91
N ILE A 83 -7.66 11.39 -1.32
CA ILE A 83 -7.03 12.50 -0.59
C ILE A 83 -7.29 13.75 -1.41
N GLY A 84 -8.27 14.55 -0.96
CA GLY A 84 -8.81 15.60 -1.81
C GLY A 84 -9.41 15.01 -3.10
N LYS A 85 -8.97 15.51 -4.26
CA LYS A 85 -9.38 15.01 -5.57
C LYS A 85 -8.56 13.81 -6.06
N LEU A 86 -7.44 13.47 -5.39
CA LEU A 86 -6.55 12.39 -5.81
C LEU A 86 -7.06 11.02 -5.34
N PRO A 87 -7.38 10.10 -6.27
CA PRO A 87 -7.62 8.69 -5.95
C PRO A 87 -6.33 7.99 -5.49
N VAL A 88 -6.45 7.17 -4.46
CA VAL A 88 -5.38 6.32 -3.92
C VAL A 88 -5.84 4.88 -3.93
N ILE A 89 -5.07 3.99 -4.54
CA ILE A 89 -5.38 2.55 -4.64
C ILE A 89 -4.21 1.71 -4.13
N HIS A 90 -4.45 0.45 -3.78
CA HIS A 90 -3.35 -0.48 -3.55
C HIS A 90 -2.61 -0.78 -4.86
N GLY A 91 -3.31 -1.17 -5.90
CA GLY A 91 -2.75 -1.37 -7.24
C GLY A 91 -2.67 -2.82 -7.72
N ASP A 92 -2.94 -3.81 -6.87
CA ASP A 92 -2.87 -5.24 -7.24
C ASP A 92 -3.79 -5.60 -8.42
N THR A 93 -4.96 -5.02 -8.49
CA THR A 93 -5.91 -5.23 -9.61
C THR A 93 -5.40 -4.64 -10.93
N VAL A 94 -4.69 -3.51 -10.86
CA VAL A 94 -4.10 -2.84 -12.03
C VAL A 94 -2.85 -3.58 -12.53
N PHE A 95 -2.01 -4.03 -11.60
CA PHE A 95 -0.72 -4.64 -11.88
C PHE A 95 -0.74 -6.16 -11.90
N ARG A 96 -1.92 -6.78 -12.00
CA ARG A 96 -2.11 -8.24 -11.97
C ARG A 96 -1.15 -9.02 -12.88
N PHE A 97 -0.77 -8.45 -14.02
CA PHE A 97 0.15 -9.06 -14.99
C PHE A 97 1.54 -8.40 -15.01
N GLY A 98 1.96 -7.87 -13.86
CA GLY A 98 3.25 -7.21 -13.68
C GLY A 98 3.20 -5.69 -13.88
N SER A 99 4.23 -5.01 -13.40
CA SER A 99 4.31 -3.54 -13.40
C SER A 99 4.87 -2.94 -14.70
N GLY A 100 5.55 -3.76 -15.51
CA GLY A 100 6.29 -3.25 -16.67
C GLY A 100 7.51 -2.41 -16.29
N VAL A 101 8.15 -1.80 -17.30
CA VAL A 101 9.33 -0.93 -17.09
C VAL A 101 8.93 0.40 -16.46
N PHE A 102 7.77 0.94 -16.83
CA PHE A 102 7.23 2.23 -16.38
C PHE A 102 5.90 2.05 -15.65
N PRO A 103 5.91 1.71 -14.34
CA PRO A 103 4.68 1.38 -13.61
C PRO A 103 3.66 2.53 -13.60
N ALA A 104 4.09 3.78 -13.43
CA ALA A 104 3.17 4.92 -13.41
C ALA A 104 2.48 5.13 -14.76
N LYS A 105 3.18 4.92 -15.88
CA LYS A 105 2.56 4.93 -17.19
C LYS A 105 1.53 3.82 -17.33
N ARG A 106 1.86 2.61 -16.90
CA ARG A 106 0.91 1.49 -16.92
C ARG A 106 -0.32 1.75 -16.04
N LEU A 107 -0.12 2.40 -14.88
CA LEU A 107 -1.23 2.85 -14.04
C LEU A 107 -2.13 3.80 -14.84
N PHE A 108 -1.57 4.85 -15.45
CA PHE A 108 -2.30 5.80 -16.28
C PHE A 108 -3.06 5.12 -17.42
N ASP A 109 -2.42 4.19 -18.14
CA ASP A 109 -3.06 3.47 -19.26
C ASP A 109 -4.31 2.68 -18.82
N LYS A 110 -4.41 2.32 -17.53
CA LYS A 110 -5.55 1.61 -16.96
C LYS A 110 -6.60 2.53 -16.38
N VAL A 111 -6.20 3.52 -15.59
CA VAL A 111 -7.15 4.37 -14.84
C VAL A 111 -7.60 5.60 -15.61
N LYS A 112 -6.82 6.06 -16.60
CA LYS A 112 -7.11 7.21 -17.48
C LYS A 112 -7.39 8.53 -16.77
N THR A 113 -6.88 8.67 -15.55
CA THR A 113 -6.98 9.87 -14.72
C THR A 113 -5.81 9.93 -13.75
N SER A 114 -5.64 11.05 -13.05
CA SER A 114 -4.64 11.12 -11.98
C SER A 114 -4.93 10.09 -10.89
N CYS A 115 -3.88 9.39 -10.44
CA CYS A 115 -4.01 8.34 -9.42
C CYS A 115 -2.65 8.05 -8.78
N ILE A 116 -2.64 7.65 -7.52
CA ILE A 116 -1.46 7.09 -6.86
C ILE A 116 -1.71 5.64 -6.44
N ALA A 117 -0.72 4.79 -6.66
CA ALA A 117 -0.78 3.37 -6.30
C ALA A 117 0.51 2.90 -5.61
N SER A 118 0.39 1.84 -4.81
CA SER A 118 1.52 1.09 -4.23
C SER A 118 1.78 -0.20 -5.00
N HIS A 119 1.83 -1.34 -4.31
CA HIS A 119 1.90 -2.72 -4.79
C HIS A 119 3.16 -3.09 -5.58
N VAL A 120 3.64 -2.23 -6.47
CA VAL A 120 4.77 -2.53 -7.37
C VAL A 120 6.14 -2.33 -6.72
N HIS A 121 6.16 -1.79 -5.51
CA HIS A 121 7.37 -1.56 -4.71
C HIS A 121 8.43 -0.69 -5.42
N ARG A 122 8.00 0.16 -6.35
CA ARG A 122 8.89 0.97 -7.17
C ARG A 122 8.31 2.36 -7.40
N SER A 123 9.07 3.39 -7.04
CA SER A 123 8.70 4.78 -7.29
C SER A 123 8.79 5.12 -8.76
N SER A 124 7.72 5.62 -9.32
CA SER A 124 7.63 6.09 -10.70
C SER A 124 6.60 7.21 -10.79
N GLU A 125 6.75 8.05 -11.80
CA GLU A 125 5.82 9.13 -12.11
C GLU A 125 5.62 9.20 -13.62
N TYR A 126 4.42 9.50 -14.06
CA TYR A 126 4.07 9.70 -15.45
C TYR A 126 2.98 10.75 -15.57
N THR A 127 3.23 11.77 -16.38
CA THR A 127 2.28 12.83 -16.67
C THR A 127 1.88 12.79 -18.14
N ASP A 128 0.60 12.93 -18.40
CA ASP A 128 0.02 13.05 -19.72
C ASP A 128 -0.86 14.30 -19.81
N LYS A 129 -0.87 14.92 -20.96
CA LYS A 129 -1.71 16.09 -21.23
C LYS A 129 -2.54 15.82 -22.49
N SER A 130 -3.85 15.93 -22.35
CA SER A 130 -4.77 15.78 -23.46
C SER A 130 -4.61 16.93 -24.47
N PRO A 131 -4.34 16.66 -25.75
CA PRO A 131 -4.24 17.71 -26.76
C PRO A 131 -5.60 18.31 -27.15
N ILE A 132 -6.69 17.71 -26.67
CA ILE A 132 -8.07 18.12 -27.00
C ILE A 132 -8.65 18.96 -25.85
N THR A 133 -8.56 18.46 -24.60
CA THR A 133 -9.17 19.12 -23.43
C THR A 133 -8.22 20.01 -22.66
N ASP A 134 -6.92 19.96 -22.99
CA ASP A 134 -5.83 20.64 -22.27
C ASP A 134 -5.65 20.13 -20.82
N GLU A 135 -6.43 19.13 -20.42
CA GLU A 135 -6.34 18.53 -19.08
C GLU A 135 -5.06 17.73 -18.90
N MET A 136 -4.43 17.93 -17.76
CA MET A 136 -3.23 17.21 -17.35
C MET A 136 -3.56 16.17 -16.29
N SER A 137 -3.10 14.95 -16.48
CA SER A 137 -3.23 13.86 -15.53
C SER A 137 -1.88 13.29 -15.17
N THR A 138 -1.63 13.08 -13.89
CA THR A 138 -0.38 12.48 -13.43
C THR A 138 -0.66 11.24 -12.59
N CYS A 139 0.06 10.17 -12.87
CA CYS A 139 0.05 8.95 -12.08
C CYS A 139 1.37 8.74 -11.36
N TRP A 140 1.27 8.22 -10.14
CA TRP A 140 2.42 7.89 -9.29
C TRP A 140 2.34 6.44 -8.82
N THR A 141 3.50 5.80 -8.73
CA THR A 141 3.64 4.57 -7.92
C THR A 141 4.68 4.80 -6.84
N THR A 142 4.45 4.28 -5.64
CA THR A 142 5.35 4.45 -4.50
C THR A 142 6.34 3.30 -4.39
N GLY A 143 7.45 3.55 -3.71
CA GLY A 143 8.31 2.50 -3.18
C GLY A 143 7.65 1.76 -2.02
N HIS A 144 8.44 1.03 -1.26
CA HIS A 144 8.05 0.27 -0.08
C HIS A 144 8.85 0.71 1.15
N LEU A 145 8.41 0.29 2.35
CA LEU A 145 9.13 0.53 3.61
C LEU A 145 9.71 -0.77 4.22
N MET A 146 9.64 -1.89 3.49
CA MET A 146 10.22 -3.16 3.91
C MET A 146 11.74 -3.09 3.98
N HIS A 147 12.36 -4.07 4.66
CA HIS A 147 13.81 -4.28 4.55
C HIS A 147 14.20 -4.50 3.08
N PRO A 148 15.33 -3.92 2.59
CA PRO A 148 15.74 -4.04 1.19
C PRO A 148 15.95 -5.47 0.71
N ASN A 149 16.42 -6.34 1.60
CA ASN A 149 16.70 -7.73 1.30
C ASN A 149 15.60 -8.62 1.90
N VAL A 150 14.61 -8.98 1.10
CA VAL A 150 13.53 -9.87 1.50
C VAL A 150 13.66 -11.20 0.77
N ASP A 151 13.75 -12.28 1.51
CA ASP A 151 14.04 -13.63 0.99
C ASP A 151 12.96 -14.21 0.08
N TYR A 152 11.73 -13.70 0.18
CA TYR A 152 10.59 -14.24 -0.58
C TYR A 152 10.44 -13.64 -2.00
N ALA A 153 11.11 -12.55 -2.30
CA ALA A 153 10.98 -11.85 -3.58
C ALA A 153 12.21 -12.06 -4.47
N LYS A 154 12.01 -12.61 -5.67
CA LYS A 154 13.08 -12.98 -6.59
C LYS A 154 13.65 -11.84 -7.42
N HIS A 155 13.01 -10.67 -7.48
CA HIS A 155 13.40 -9.55 -8.34
C HIS A 155 13.39 -8.22 -7.57
N THR A 156 14.02 -8.23 -6.39
CA THR A 156 14.13 -7.06 -5.53
C THR A 156 15.06 -5.97 -6.07
N ASP A 157 15.90 -6.31 -7.05
CA ASP A 157 16.75 -5.38 -7.79
C ASP A 157 15.99 -4.21 -8.45
N GLN A 158 14.71 -4.43 -8.77
CA GLN A 158 13.83 -3.40 -9.31
C GLN A 158 13.07 -2.59 -8.24
N TYR A 159 13.13 -3.01 -6.99
CA TYR A 159 12.41 -2.37 -5.88
C TYR A 159 13.21 -1.19 -5.32
N ASN A 160 12.52 -0.22 -4.77
CA ASN A 160 13.14 0.83 -3.99
C ASN A 160 12.30 1.17 -2.77
N GLN A 161 12.97 1.55 -1.70
CA GLN A 161 12.28 2.10 -0.54
C GLN A 161 11.79 3.51 -0.84
N GLY A 162 10.58 3.83 -0.36
CA GLY A 162 10.00 5.14 -0.55
C GLY A 162 8.54 5.21 -0.11
N PHE A 163 8.05 6.45 -0.04
CA PHE A 163 6.68 6.80 0.36
C PHE A 163 6.26 8.08 -0.35
N ALA A 164 4.98 8.41 -0.30
CA ALA A 164 4.49 9.68 -0.81
C ALA A 164 4.01 10.58 0.32
N VAL A 165 4.25 11.88 0.17
CA VAL A 165 3.61 12.94 0.95
C VAL A 165 2.68 13.69 0.04
N ILE A 166 1.43 13.86 0.44
CA ILE A 166 0.40 14.53 -0.34
C ILE A 166 -0.09 15.74 0.44
N TYR A 167 0.09 16.91 -0.14
CA TYR A 167 -0.49 18.14 0.36
C TYR A 167 -1.79 18.40 -0.36
N LYS A 168 -2.85 18.70 0.35
CA LYS A 168 -4.13 19.12 -0.24
C LYS A 168 -4.55 20.47 0.30
N ASP A 169 -5.12 21.29 -0.55
CA ASP A 169 -5.73 22.55 -0.16
C ASP A 169 -7.22 22.39 0.22
N ALA A 170 -7.87 23.53 0.54
CA ALA A 170 -9.28 23.55 0.91
C ALA A 170 -10.21 23.20 -0.27
N SER A 171 -9.80 23.41 -1.52
CA SER A 171 -10.54 23.03 -2.72
C SER A 171 -10.45 21.53 -3.05
N GLY A 172 -9.53 20.83 -2.37
CA GLY A 172 -9.19 19.45 -2.61
C GLY A 172 -8.15 19.27 -3.72
N ASP A 173 -7.57 20.34 -4.25
CA ASP A 173 -6.41 20.24 -5.14
C ASP A 173 -5.19 19.75 -4.35
N TYR A 174 -4.25 19.13 -5.03
CA TYR A 174 -3.18 18.38 -4.36
C TYR A 174 -1.84 18.53 -5.07
N GLU A 175 -0.79 18.35 -4.26
CA GLU A 175 0.59 18.22 -4.69
C GLU A 175 1.14 16.90 -4.14
N VAL A 176 1.83 16.11 -4.96
CA VAL A 176 2.39 14.80 -4.60
C VAL A 176 3.90 14.86 -4.59
N HIS A 177 4.49 14.58 -3.44
CA HIS A 177 5.94 14.40 -3.29
C HIS A 177 6.26 12.91 -3.15
N ASN A 178 6.61 12.28 -4.25
CA ASN A 178 6.95 10.85 -4.29
C ASN A 178 8.40 10.64 -3.86
N LYS A 179 8.63 10.45 -2.58
CA LYS A 179 9.94 10.37 -1.93
C LYS A 179 10.54 8.98 -2.07
N ARG A 180 11.85 8.94 -2.32
CA ARG A 180 12.67 7.72 -2.30
C ARG A 180 13.55 7.72 -1.07
N ILE A 181 13.83 6.53 -0.55
CA ILE A 181 14.82 6.34 0.50
C ILE A 181 16.01 5.61 -0.11
N TYR A 182 17.17 6.23 -0.02
CA TYR A 182 18.41 5.64 -0.54
C TYR A 182 19.52 5.78 0.52
N LYS A 183 20.11 4.64 0.92
CA LYS A 183 21.14 4.58 1.99
C LYS A 183 20.69 5.32 3.26
N GLY A 184 19.45 5.08 3.71
CA GLY A 184 18.87 5.69 4.91
C GLY A 184 18.52 7.17 4.79
N LYS A 185 18.60 7.78 3.61
CA LYS A 185 18.28 9.20 3.40
C LYS A 185 17.09 9.36 2.47
N VAL A 186 16.15 10.20 2.88
CA VAL A 186 14.99 10.61 2.04
C VAL A 186 15.48 11.55 0.94
N ARG A 187 15.00 11.29 -0.28
CA ARG A 187 15.35 12.05 -1.48
C ARG A 187 14.08 12.54 -2.19
#